data_027ea65f7ee322884113faabc6761b98
#
_entry.id   027ea65f7ee322884113faabc6761b98
#
_cell.length_a   1.000
_cell.length_b   1.000
_cell.length_c   1.000
_cell.angle_alpha   90.00
_cell.angle_beta   90.00
_cell.angle_gamma   90.00
#
_symmetry.space_group_name_H-M   'P 1'
#
loop_
_entity.id
_entity.type
_entity.pdbx_description
1 polymer ?
#
loop_
_entity_poly.entity_id
_entity_poly.type
_entity_poly.pdbx_seq_one_letter_code
_entity_poly.pdbx_strand_id
1 'polypeptide(L)'
;MSEVKNILVLTSIYPADDIPKGWTPVVHYFTKEWVKQGHRVLVVNYQARFPKLYYMVAGLFQRKISSKVGYTVMTSAVDDKHYVIDGVPVYRICLKKLKPHGRTSEKEMCRALGKTIDYCKEIGFRPDVITSHWANPQLAMMYHLKELFSARTCYIAHGAAHFEVLGRDADKYWKSVDMVGFRSAAIKRKFETTAEYIKPSFMCYSGILAIYNDNVVERSYEEVRSAAYVGTLVQRKYPVTLVTAMNNALGKDFLLSYAGEGQEQESIKAETERLGVADNVRLLGRIERNEVISLLDKSDLFIMISRNETFGLVYLEAMARGCITIASRDEGFDGIIEDGTNGFLCKAGDVEELTAIISKIKAMSPAERRRISENAMATAKELTDEKVAKRYLDALIGLPASGDEEE
;
A
#
# COMPACT_ATOMS: atom_id res chain seq x y z
N MET A 1 -3.01 26.85 -16.88
CA MET A 1 -2.17 25.63 -16.87
C MET A 1 -1.20 25.78 -15.73
N SER A 2 -1.11 24.81 -14.82
CA SER A 2 -0.10 24.82 -13.77
C SER A 2 1.31 24.80 -14.38
N GLU A 3 2.26 25.47 -13.76
CA GLU A 3 3.66 25.48 -14.19
C GLU A 3 4.22 24.05 -14.21
N VAL A 4 4.90 23.67 -15.29
CA VAL A 4 5.54 22.35 -15.42
C VAL A 4 6.68 22.26 -14.40
N LYS A 5 6.64 21.23 -13.55
CA LYS A 5 7.67 20.96 -12.53
C LYS A 5 8.52 19.74 -12.91
N ASN A 6 9.79 19.79 -12.53
CA ASN A 6 10.71 18.66 -12.62
C ASN A 6 10.71 17.94 -11.27
N ILE A 7 10.21 16.71 -11.23
CA ILE A 7 10.01 15.92 -10.01
C ILE A 7 10.97 14.73 -10.02
N LEU A 8 11.91 14.71 -9.09
CA LEU A 8 12.81 13.59 -8.86
C LEU A 8 12.23 12.67 -7.77
N VAL A 9 12.01 11.41 -8.12
CA VAL A 9 11.46 10.42 -7.20
C VAL A 9 12.52 9.39 -6.83
N LEU A 10 12.84 9.28 -5.55
CA LEU A 10 13.79 8.31 -5.01
C LEU A 10 13.02 7.15 -4.36
N THR A 11 13.29 5.93 -4.79
CA THR A 11 12.56 4.75 -4.30
C THR A 11 13.46 3.51 -4.24
N SER A 12 13.06 2.50 -3.44
CA SER A 12 13.67 1.17 -3.43
C SER A 12 12.86 0.13 -4.20
N ILE A 13 11.62 0.46 -4.57
CA ILE A 13 10.70 -0.46 -5.24
C ILE A 13 10.05 0.27 -6.41
N TYR A 14 10.27 -0.25 -7.61
CA TYR A 14 9.62 0.25 -8.82
C TYR A 14 9.43 -0.89 -9.81
N PRO A 15 8.33 -0.97 -10.55
CA PRO A 15 8.09 -2.06 -11.48
C PRO A 15 9.09 -2.08 -12.62
N ALA A 16 9.46 -3.30 -13.04
CA ALA A 16 10.28 -3.57 -14.21
C ALA A 16 9.98 -5.00 -14.72
N ASP A 17 10.40 -5.31 -15.94
CA ASP A 17 10.21 -6.61 -16.59
C ASP A 17 10.93 -7.77 -15.88
N ASP A 18 12.03 -7.47 -15.20
CA ASP A 18 12.92 -8.42 -14.52
C ASP A 18 12.74 -8.42 -12.98
N ILE A 19 11.65 -7.82 -12.47
CA ILE A 19 11.28 -7.80 -11.06
C ILE A 19 9.99 -8.59 -10.82
N PRO A 20 9.83 -9.28 -9.67
CA PRO A 20 8.61 -10.03 -9.37
C PRO A 20 7.34 -9.16 -9.44
N LYS A 21 6.34 -9.58 -10.22
CA LYS A 21 5.06 -8.87 -10.41
C LYS A 21 4.25 -8.63 -9.12
N GLY A 22 4.56 -9.34 -8.05
CA GLY A 22 3.88 -9.19 -6.75
C GLY A 22 4.40 -8.04 -5.88
N TRP A 23 5.38 -7.25 -6.36
CA TRP A 23 5.84 -6.08 -5.63
C TRP A 23 4.90 -4.89 -5.86
N THR A 24 4.77 -4.05 -4.81
CA THR A 24 3.83 -2.92 -4.87
C THR A 24 4.21 -1.89 -5.93
N PRO A 25 3.30 -1.54 -6.85
CA PRO A 25 3.54 -0.52 -7.87
C PRO A 25 3.13 0.89 -7.41
N VAL A 26 2.92 1.12 -6.13
CA VAL A 26 2.31 2.37 -5.62
C VAL A 26 3.01 3.64 -6.07
N VAL A 27 4.35 3.64 -6.10
CA VAL A 27 5.13 4.81 -6.56
C VAL A 27 4.90 5.06 -8.05
N HIS A 28 4.79 3.99 -8.83
CA HIS A 28 4.51 4.08 -10.26
C HIS A 28 3.14 4.70 -10.57
N TYR A 29 2.12 4.39 -9.78
CA TYR A 29 0.79 4.97 -9.98
C TYR A 29 0.83 6.50 -9.84
N PHE A 30 1.52 7.05 -8.86
CA PHE A 30 1.68 8.49 -8.72
C PHE A 30 2.47 9.10 -9.89
N THR A 31 3.64 8.55 -10.20
CA THR A 31 4.53 9.10 -11.22
C THR A 31 3.94 9.08 -12.61
N LYS A 32 3.20 8.02 -12.95
CA LYS A 32 2.44 7.89 -14.19
C LYS A 32 1.40 8.99 -14.35
N GLU A 33 0.63 9.26 -13.29
CA GLU A 33 -0.39 10.31 -13.34
C GLU A 33 0.25 11.71 -13.44
N TRP A 34 1.39 11.97 -12.78
CA TRP A 34 2.11 13.25 -12.92
C TRP A 34 2.66 13.48 -14.34
N VAL A 35 3.14 12.42 -15.00
CA VAL A 35 3.53 12.50 -16.42
C VAL A 35 2.34 12.82 -17.31
N LYS A 36 1.17 12.18 -17.08
CA LYS A 36 -0.07 12.50 -17.80
C LYS A 36 -0.53 13.94 -17.59
N GLN A 37 -0.27 14.52 -16.39
CA GLN A 37 -0.55 15.90 -16.07
C GLN A 37 0.45 16.90 -16.68
N GLY A 38 1.46 16.41 -17.42
CA GLY A 38 2.42 17.22 -18.17
C GLY A 38 3.68 17.60 -17.37
N HIS A 39 3.91 17.02 -16.20
CA HIS A 39 5.14 17.26 -15.43
C HIS A 39 6.30 16.39 -15.93
N ARG A 40 7.53 16.87 -15.77
CA ARG A 40 8.73 16.10 -16.06
C ARG A 40 9.11 15.28 -14.82
N VAL A 41 9.00 13.98 -14.91
CA VAL A 41 9.30 13.05 -13.80
C VAL A 41 10.53 12.23 -14.13
N LEU A 42 11.43 12.08 -13.16
CA LEU A 42 12.52 11.11 -13.21
C LEU A 42 12.47 10.24 -11.96
N VAL A 43 12.42 8.93 -12.14
CA VAL A 43 12.50 7.97 -11.03
C VAL A 43 13.91 7.40 -10.93
N VAL A 44 14.51 7.50 -9.74
CA VAL A 44 15.74 6.78 -9.42
C VAL A 44 15.40 5.65 -8.44
N ASN A 45 15.51 4.42 -8.93
CA ASN A 45 15.21 3.21 -8.15
C ASN A 45 16.51 2.62 -7.59
N TYR A 46 16.74 2.78 -6.29
CA TYR A 46 17.90 2.21 -5.58
C TYR A 46 17.62 0.76 -5.18
N GLN A 47 17.91 -0.15 -6.11
CA GLN A 47 17.64 -1.57 -5.95
C GLN A 47 18.75 -2.29 -5.16
N ALA A 48 18.40 -3.02 -4.09
CA ALA A 48 19.38 -3.82 -3.35
C ALA A 48 19.90 -5.00 -4.20
N ARG A 49 21.21 -5.18 -4.22
CA ARG A 49 21.89 -6.32 -4.84
C ARG A 49 22.71 -7.07 -3.80
N PHE A 50 22.43 -8.36 -3.64
CA PHE A 50 23.04 -9.22 -2.65
C PHE A 50 24.16 -10.11 -3.25
N PRO A 51 25.02 -10.75 -2.43
CA PRO A 51 25.97 -11.74 -2.89
C PRO A 51 25.29 -12.93 -3.61
N LYS A 52 26.01 -13.58 -4.54
CA LYS A 52 25.49 -14.75 -5.30
C LYS A 52 24.89 -15.83 -4.38
N LEU A 53 25.54 -16.10 -3.25
CA LEU A 53 25.07 -17.09 -2.27
C LEU A 53 23.64 -16.79 -1.77
N TYR A 54 23.29 -15.52 -1.57
CA TYR A 54 21.94 -15.13 -1.20
C TYR A 54 20.89 -15.61 -2.22
N TYR A 55 21.15 -15.37 -3.51
CA TYR A 55 20.23 -15.76 -4.58
C TYR A 55 20.14 -17.27 -4.77
N MET A 56 21.22 -18.01 -4.55
CA MET A 56 21.22 -19.47 -4.54
C MET A 56 20.29 -20.01 -3.43
N VAL A 57 20.42 -19.50 -2.21
CA VAL A 57 19.57 -19.91 -1.07
C VAL A 57 18.11 -19.46 -1.32
N ALA A 58 17.92 -18.23 -1.81
CA ALA A 58 16.59 -17.72 -2.14
C ALA A 58 15.92 -18.59 -3.24
N GLY A 59 16.66 -19.04 -4.25
CA GLY A 59 16.15 -19.92 -5.29
C GLY A 59 15.69 -21.29 -4.78
N LEU A 60 16.50 -21.91 -3.89
CA LEU A 60 16.16 -23.20 -3.29
C LEU A 60 14.92 -23.16 -2.36
N PHE A 61 14.71 -22.04 -1.68
CA PHE A 61 13.67 -21.91 -0.66
C PHE A 61 12.67 -20.78 -0.96
N GLN A 62 12.52 -20.35 -2.22
CA GLN A 62 11.73 -19.18 -2.60
C GLN A 62 10.33 -19.18 -2.02
N ARG A 63 9.56 -20.27 -2.18
CA ARG A 63 8.19 -20.38 -1.67
C ARG A 63 8.14 -20.20 -0.15
N LYS A 64 9.01 -20.90 0.58
CA LYS A 64 9.06 -20.85 2.05
C LYS A 64 9.47 -19.47 2.57
N ILE A 65 10.46 -18.83 1.94
CA ILE A 65 10.91 -17.50 2.34
C ILE A 65 9.83 -16.47 1.99
N SER A 66 9.28 -16.50 0.78
CA SER A 66 8.24 -15.57 0.31
C SER A 66 6.99 -15.63 1.18
N SER A 67 6.53 -16.83 1.57
CA SER A 67 5.39 -16.98 2.47
C SER A 67 5.66 -16.40 3.87
N LYS A 68 6.89 -16.51 4.38
CA LYS A 68 7.27 -15.95 5.68
C LYS A 68 7.36 -14.42 5.67
N VAL A 69 7.90 -13.83 4.60
CA VAL A 69 8.08 -12.37 4.50
C VAL A 69 6.85 -11.65 3.90
N GLY A 70 5.93 -12.39 3.27
CA GLY A 70 4.69 -11.85 2.71
C GLY A 70 4.83 -11.20 1.32
N TYR A 71 5.98 -11.37 0.65
CA TYR A 71 6.20 -10.93 -0.73
C TYR A 71 7.16 -11.87 -1.46
N THR A 72 7.10 -11.90 -2.79
CA THR A 72 7.98 -12.74 -3.61
C THR A 72 9.41 -12.25 -3.52
N VAL A 73 10.32 -13.09 -3.00
CA VAL A 73 11.76 -12.76 -2.94
C VAL A 73 12.42 -12.98 -4.29
N MET A 74 13.41 -12.14 -4.61
CA MET A 74 14.21 -12.27 -5.83
C MET A 74 15.17 -13.46 -5.72
N THR A 75 15.25 -14.23 -6.80
CA THR A 75 16.15 -15.40 -6.94
C THR A 75 17.34 -15.14 -7.85
N SER A 76 17.39 -13.96 -8.46
CA SER A 76 18.52 -13.51 -9.30
C SER A 76 18.84 -12.05 -9.00
N ALA A 77 20.10 -11.69 -9.23
CA ALA A 77 20.53 -10.30 -9.21
C ALA A 77 20.02 -9.57 -10.46
N VAL A 78 19.77 -8.29 -10.31
CA VAL A 78 19.53 -7.37 -11.43
C VAL A 78 20.68 -6.37 -11.53
N ASP A 79 20.79 -5.73 -12.69
CA ASP A 79 21.83 -4.75 -12.97
C ASP A 79 21.26 -3.33 -13.09
N ASP A 80 22.15 -2.33 -13.12
CA ASP A 80 21.80 -0.95 -13.42
C ASP A 80 21.14 -0.90 -14.81
N LYS A 81 20.03 -0.17 -14.91
CA LYS A 81 19.24 -0.14 -16.15
C LYS A 81 18.50 1.18 -16.29
N HIS A 82 18.55 1.76 -17.49
CA HIS A 82 17.63 2.82 -17.90
C HIS A 82 16.47 2.18 -18.65
N TYR A 83 15.25 2.59 -18.31
CA TYR A 83 14.04 2.14 -19.00
C TYR A 83 12.90 3.16 -18.86
N VAL A 84 11.87 2.99 -19.66
CA VAL A 84 10.65 3.79 -19.58
C VAL A 84 9.48 2.84 -19.37
N ILE A 85 8.58 3.18 -18.44
CA ILE A 85 7.33 2.46 -18.23
C ILE A 85 6.18 3.46 -18.10
N ASP A 86 5.13 3.31 -18.90
CA ASP A 86 3.97 4.23 -18.99
C ASP A 86 4.40 5.70 -19.15
N GLY A 87 5.44 5.98 -19.95
CA GLY A 87 5.97 7.32 -20.18
C GLY A 87 6.88 7.86 -19.06
N VAL A 88 7.08 7.11 -17.97
CA VAL A 88 7.96 7.51 -16.85
C VAL A 88 9.37 7.03 -17.08
N PRO A 89 10.38 7.92 -17.22
CA PRO A 89 11.80 7.57 -17.25
C PRO A 89 12.26 7.03 -15.89
N VAL A 90 12.96 5.90 -15.90
CA VAL A 90 13.48 5.26 -14.69
C VAL A 90 14.97 4.96 -14.85
N TYR A 91 15.74 5.35 -13.86
CA TYR A 91 17.12 4.88 -13.70
C TYR A 91 17.22 3.97 -12.48
N ARG A 92 17.37 2.67 -12.70
CA ARG A 92 17.67 1.71 -11.65
C ARG A 92 19.16 1.68 -11.38
N ILE A 93 19.55 1.93 -10.12
CA ILE A 93 20.93 1.87 -9.63
C ILE A 93 20.99 0.78 -8.57
N CYS A 94 21.78 -0.25 -8.82
CA CYS A 94 21.92 -1.37 -7.89
C CYS A 94 22.89 -1.02 -6.77
N LEU A 95 22.48 -1.26 -5.52
CA LEU A 95 23.28 -1.04 -4.30
C LEU A 95 23.74 -2.37 -3.73
N LYS A 96 25.06 -2.58 -3.61
CA LYS A 96 25.61 -3.77 -2.98
C LYS A 96 25.33 -3.79 -1.48
N LYS A 97 24.61 -4.81 -1.01
CA LYS A 97 24.30 -5.06 0.39
C LYS A 97 24.67 -6.48 0.79
N LEU A 98 25.13 -6.67 2.00
CA LEU A 98 25.45 -8.00 2.53
C LEU A 98 24.23 -8.79 2.97
N LYS A 99 23.19 -8.08 3.48
CA LYS A 99 21.95 -8.68 3.98
C LYS A 99 20.75 -7.76 3.73
N PRO A 100 19.51 -8.29 3.64
CA PRO A 100 18.30 -7.54 3.28
C PRO A 100 18.07 -6.27 4.09
N HIS A 101 18.07 -6.32 5.39
CA HIS A 101 17.84 -5.15 6.26
C HIS A 101 19.12 -4.43 6.68
N GLY A 102 20.24 -4.70 6.00
CA GLY A 102 21.52 -4.03 6.28
C GLY A 102 21.55 -2.58 5.80
N ARG A 103 22.37 -1.78 6.45
CA ARG A 103 22.68 -0.41 5.99
C ARG A 103 23.42 -0.45 4.66
N THR A 104 23.21 0.54 3.84
CA THR A 104 24.03 0.80 2.65
C THR A 104 25.36 1.41 3.11
N SER A 105 26.49 0.90 2.63
CA SER A 105 27.78 1.49 2.98
C SER A 105 27.93 2.90 2.37
N GLU A 106 28.69 3.76 3.03
CA GLU A 106 28.96 5.11 2.56
C GLU A 106 29.56 5.10 1.13
N LYS A 107 30.47 4.19 0.87
CA LYS A 107 31.05 4.00 -0.49
C LYS A 107 29.98 3.72 -1.54
N GLU A 108 29.00 2.85 -1.26
CA GLU A 108 27.91 2.55 -2.19
C GLU A 108 26.94 3.72 -2.31
N MET A 109 26.71 4.45 -1.22
CA MET A 109 25.90 5.67 -1.26
C MET A 109 26.55 6.75 -2.15
N CYS A 110 27.83 7.05 -1.93
CA CYS A 110 28.57 8.03 -2.77
C CYS A 110 28.59 7.62 -4.24
N ARG A 111 28.81 6.31 -4.55
CA ARG A 111 28.78 5.81 -5.91
C ARG A 111 27.41 6.00 -6.56
N ALA A 112 26.34 5.67 -5.86
CA ALA A 112 24.98 5.78 -6.40
C ALA A 112 24.55 7.25 -6.53
N LEU A 113 24.93 8.08 -5.58
CA LEU A 113 24.71 9.53 -5.63
C LEU A 113 25.40 10.15 -6.85
N GLY A 114 26.70 9.83 -7.08
CA GLY A 114 27.43 10.25 -8.27
C GLY A 114 26.70 9.89 -9.56
N LYS A 115 26.30 8.61 -9.72
CA LYS A 115 25.52 8.17 -10.89
C LYS A 115 24.21 8.94 -11.07
N THR A 116 23.50 9.23 -9.97
CA THR A 116 22.25 10.01 -10.02
C THR A 116 22.51 11.43 -10.52
N ILE A 117 23.54 12.08 -9.99
CA ILE A 117 23.94 13.45 -10.37
C ILE A 117 24.39 13.51 -11.84
N ASP A 118 25.25 12.58 -12.23
CA ASP A 118 25.77 12.52 -13.60
C ASP A 118 24.65 12.31 -14.61
N TYR A 119 23.72 11.42 -14.32
CA TYR A 119 22.56 11.19 -15.19
C TYR A 119 21.64 12.42 -15.26
N CYS A 120 21.36 13.08 -14.15
CA CYS A 120 20.59 14.33 -14.16
C CYS A 120 21.25 15.39 -15.04
N LYS A 121 22.59 15.54 -14.99
CA LYS A 121 23.35 16.45 -15.84
C LYS A 121 23.29 16.06 -17.31
N GLU A 122 23.47 14.77 -17.61
CA GLU A 122 23.46 14.21 -18.97
C GLU A 122 22.16 14.52 -19.70
N ILE A 123 21.01 14.33 -19.01
CA ILE A 123 19.68 14.58 -19.60
C ILE A 123 19.15 16.01 -19.40
N GLY A 124 19.94 16.92 -18.83
CA GLY A 124 19.51 18.29 -18.52
C GLY A 124 18.33 18.37 -17.55
N PHE A 125 18.29 17.46 -16.56
CA PHE A 125 17.22 17.40 -15.57
C PHE A 125 17.65 18.06 -14.25
N ARG A 126 17.05 19.21 -13.94
CA ARG A 126 17.24 19.88 -12.66
C ARG A 126 15.93 19.79 -11.88
N PRO A 127 15.87 19.04 -10.76
CA PRO A 127 14.65 18.88 -10.00
C PRO A 127 14.25 20.18 -9.27
N ASP A 128 12.96 20.52 -9.35
CA ASP A 128 12.33 21.54 -8.49
C ASP A 128 11.91 20.90 -7.17
N VAL A 129 11.51 19.62 -7.23
CA VAL A 129 11.07 18.83 -6.09
C VAL A 129 11.76 17.47 -6.09
N ILE A 130 12.19 17.03 -4.90
CA ILE A 130 12.71 15.68 -4.66
C ILE A 130 11.80 15.01 -3.65
N THR A 131 11.17 13.91 -4.05
CA THR A 131 10.39 13.10 -3.12
C THR A 131 11.01 11.73 -2.94
N SER A 132 10.98 11.21 -1.71
CA SER A 132 11.52 9.90 -1.39
C SER A 132 10.49 8.98 -0.75
N HIS A 133 10.40 7.77 -1.27
CA HIS A 133 9.64 6.67 -0.68
C HIS A 133 10.60 5.72 0.02
N TRP A 134 10.32 5.37 1.28
CA TRP A 134 11.20 4.69 2.23
C TRP A 134 12.42 5.55 2.64
N ALA A 135 13.04 5.19 3.77
CA ALA A 135 14.08 6.01 4.38
C ALA A 135 15.52 5.66 3.94
N ASN A 136 15.82 4.38 3.76
CA ASN A 136 17.20 3.92 3.58
C ASN A 136 17.42 3.30 2.18
N PRO A 137 18.29 3.88 1.34
CA PRO A 137 19.19 5.01 1.58
C PRO A 137 18.61 6.39 1.18
N GLN A 138 17.33 6.46 0.82
CA GLN A 138 16.72 7.58 0.12
C GLN A 138 16.84 8.92 0.87
N LEU A 139 16.72 8.95 2.20
CA LEU A 139 16.86 10.21 2.97
C LEU A 139 18.28 10.77 2.88
N ALA A 140 19.29 9.91 2.95
CA ALA A 140 20.68 10.33 2.76
C ALA A 140 20.92 10.89 1.35
N MET A 141 20.41 10.22 0.33
CA MET A 141 20.48 10.68 -1.07
C MET A 141 19.76 12.04 -1.24
N MET A 142 18.54 12.14 -0.70
CA MET A 142 17.75 13.37 -0.78
C MET A 142 18.45 14.54 -0.11
N TYR A 143 19.10 14.34 1.04
CA TYR A 143 19.88 15.36 1.72
C TYR A 143 20.94 15.97 0.80
N HIS A 144 21.79 15.17 0.19
CA HIS A 144 22.86 15.65 -0.70
C HIS A 144 22.32 16.27 -2.00
N LEU A 145 21.25 15.73 -2.56
CA LEU A 145 20.63 16.25 -3.77
C LEU A 145 19.90 17.57 -3.51
N LYS A 146 19.31 17.75 -2.31
CA LYS A 146 18.73 19.03 -1.90
C LYS A 146 19.77 20.16 -1.89
N GLU A 147 20.91 19.91 -1.27
CA GLU A 147 22.01 20.90 -1.22
C GLU A 147 22.48 21.27 -2.63
N LEU A 148 22.63 20.28 -3.52
CA LEU A 148 23.12 20.50 -4.88
C LEU A 148 22.13 21.25 -5.78
N PHE A 149 20.86 20.91 -5.72
CA PHE A 149 19.84 21.42 -6.64
C PHE A 149 19.00 22.57 -6.06
N SER A 150 19.10 22.83 -4.76
CA SER A 150 18.23 23.75 -4.02
C SER A 150 16.73 23.40 -4.17
N ALA A 151 16.42 22.10 -4.23
CA ALA A 151 15.09 21.58 -4.48
C ALA A 151 14.28 21.46 -3.18
N ARG A 152 12.96 21.60 -3.27
CA ARG A 152 12.04 21.24 -2.17
C ARG A 152 12.03 19.74 -1.94
N THR A 153 11.97 19.30 -0.69
CA THR A 153 12.08 17.87 -0.35
C THR A 153 10.87 17.37 0.39
N CYS A 154 10.43 16.15 0.02
CA CYS A 154 9.33 15.46 0.66
C CYS A 154 9.71 14.00 0.98
N TYR A 155 9.43 13.56 2.20
CA TYR A 155 9.58 12.16 2.60
C TYR A 155 8.21 11.51 2.74
N ILE A 156 8.03 10.33 2.13
CA ILE A 156 6.81 9.52 2.27
C ILE A 156 7.06 8.38 3.24
N ALA A 157 6.40 8.45 4.39
CA ALA A 157 6.50 7.45 5.44
C ALA A 157 5.61 6.23 5.15
N HIS A 158 6.25 5.08 4.89
CA HIS A 158 5.59 3.78 4.72
C HIS A 158 5.47 2.98 6.03
N GLY A 159 5.97 3.51 7.14
CA GLY A 159 5.91 2.94 8.48
C GLY A 159 6.60 3.85 9.48
N ALA A 160 6.39 3.61 10.77
CA ALA A 160 6.93 4.47 11.86
C ALA A 160 8.40 4.16 12.23
N ALA A 161 8.89 2.94 11.96
CA ALA A 161 10.16 2.43 12.50
C ALA A 161 11.41 2.69 11.62
N HIS A 162 11.39 3.69 10.73
CA HIS A 162 12.41 3.79 9.68
C HIS A 162 13.68 4.57 10.06
N PHE A 163 13.69 5.33 11.17
CA PHE A 163 14.84 6.18 11.52
C PHE A 163 16.01 5.41 12.15
N GLU A 164 15.77 4.34 12.89
CA GLU A 164 16.82 3.51 13.49
C GLU A 164 17.82 2.98 12.45
N VAL A 165 17.36 2.77 11.21
CA VAL A 165 18.20 2.27 10.11
C VAL A 165 19.17 3.33 9.60
N LEU A 166 18.92 4.63 9.82
CA LEU A 166 19.77 5.74 9.36
C LEU A 166 20.97 5.99 10.27
N GLY A 167 20.94 5.51 11.52
CA GLY A 167 22.04 5.63 12.46
C GLY A 167 22.27 7.04 12.98
N ARG A 168 23.57 7.39 13.24
CA ARG A 168 23.95 8.66 13.85
C ARG A 168 23.60 9.91 13.03
N ASP A 169 23.41 9.76 11.72
CA ASP A 169 23.09 10.87 10.80
C ASP A 169 21.58 11.06 10.59
N ALA A 170 20.74 10.31 11.32
CA ALA A 170 19.29 10.37 11.17
C ALA A 170 18.76 11.81 11.29
N ASP A 171 19.19 12.54 12.32
CA ASP A 171 18.78 13.93 12.57
C ASP A 171 19.19 14.87 11.43
N LYS A 172 20.42 14.71 10.93
CA LYS A 172 20.95 15.51 9.82
C LYS A 172 20.07 15.31 8.57
N TYR A 173 19.75 14.07 8.22
CA TYR A 173 18.92 13.77 7.07
C TYR A 173 17.48 14.20 7.29
N TRP A 174 16.95 14.04 8.50
CA TRP A 174 15.61 14.48 8.85
C TRP A 174 15.44 16.00 8.76
N LYS A 175 16.43 16.77 9.22
CA LYS A 175 16.42 18.23 9.14
C LYS A 175 16.32 18.74 7.70
N SER A 176 16.82 17.98 6.72
CA SER A 176 16.71 18.35 5.29
C SER A 176 15.35 18.12 4.67
N VAL A 177 14.46 17.40 5.34
CA VAL A 177 13.09 17.17 4.87
C VAL A 177 12.24 18.42 5.10
N ASP A 178 11.58 18.93 4.07
CA ASP A 178 10.70 20.10 4.19
C ASP A 178 9.28 19.72 4.57
N MET A 179 8.81 18.55 4.10
CA MET A 179 7.47 18.04 4.38
C MET A 179 7.41 16.52 4.40
N VAL A 180 6.36 15.98 5.02
CA VAL A 180 6.15 14.54 5.16
C VAL A 180 4.78 14.13 4.64
N GLY A 181 4.73 13.11 3.79
CA GLY A 181 3.50 12.43 3.43
C GLY A 181 3.33 11.12 4.22
N PHE A 182 2.17 10.92 4.80
CA PHE A 182 1.85 9.70 5.55
C PHE A 182 0.94 8.78 4.76
N ARG A 183 1.31 7.49 4.70
CA ARG A 183 0.55 6.47 3.96
C ARG A 183 -0.75 6.07 4.65
N SER A 184 -0.89 6.33 5.95
CA SER A 184 -2.12 6.12 6.71
C SER A 184 -2.13 6.98 7.98
N ALA A 185 -3.32 7.21 8.55
CA ALA A 185 -3.48 7.91 9.81
C ALA A 185 -2.78 7.17 10.97
N ALA A 186 -2.80 5.84 10.96
CA ALA A 186 -2.10 5.03 11.96
C ALA A 186 -0.57 5.22 11.90
N ILE A 187 0.01 5.31 10.69
CA ILE A 187 1.44 5.62 10.52
C ILE A 187 1.72 7.03 11.02
N LYS A 188 0.87 8.01 10.70
CA LYS A 188 1.03 9.40 11.19
C LYS A 188 1.04 9.44 12.70
N ARG A 189 0.03 8.89 13.38
CA ARG A 189 -0.03 8.84 14.85
C ARG A 189 1.21 8.21 15.47
N LYS A 190 1.64 7.04 14.99
CA LYS A 190 2.85 6.36 15.49
C LYS A 190 4.12 7.17 15.23
N PHE A 191 4.19 7.83 14.10
CA PHE A 191 5.35 8.66 13.73
C PHE A 191 5.46 9.90 14.62
N GLU A 192 4.37 10.60 14.84
CA GLU A 192 4.33 11.84 15.65
C GLU A 192 4.63 11.58 17.13
N THR A 193 4.39 10.36 17.64
CA THR A 193 4.79 9.98 19.01
C THR A 193 6.29 9.72 19.15
N THR A 194 7.01 9.48 18.07
CA THR A 194 8.45 9.13 18.06
C THR A 194 9.33 10.21 17.45
N ALA A 195 8.75 11.17 16.72
CA ALA A 195 9.49 12.21 16.05
C ALA A 195 9.74 13.41 16.97
N GLU A 196 11.01 13.79 17.10
CA GLU A 196 11.45 14.96 17.89
C GLU A 196 11.06 16.29 17.24
N TYR A 197 10.78 16.29 15.92
CA TYR A 197 10.44 17.49 15.14
C TYR A 197 9.20 17.27 14.29
N ILE A 198 8.17 18.09 14.51
CA ILE A 198 6.97 18.12 13.67
C ILE A 198 7.29 18.89 12.37
N LYS A 199 6.99 18.26 11.24
CA LYS A 199 7.13 18.85 9.91
C LYS A 199 5.74 19.12 9.31
N PRO A 200 5.59 20.07 8.39
CA PRO A 200 4.42 20.16 7.55
C PRO A 200 4.12 18.79 6.93
N SER A 201 2.88 18.36 7.00
CA SER A 201 2.52 17.00 6.60
C SER A 201 1.18 16.93 5.87
N PHE A 202 1.01 15.88 5.09
CA PHE A 202 -0.24 15.56 4.40
C PHE A 202 -0.47 14.06 4.36
N MET A 203 -1.72 13.66 4.04
CA MET A 203 -2.05 12.26 3.85
C MET A 203 -1.77 11.84 2.41
N CYS A 204 -0.79 10.97 2.22
CA CYS A 204 -0.39 10.40 0.94
C CYS A 204 -1.04 9.02 0.74
N TYR A 205 -2.36 8.99 0.59
CA TYR A 205 -3.11 7.76 0.39
C TYR A 205 -2.80 7.11 -0.96
N SER A 206 -3.06 5.80 -1.08
CA SER A 206 -3.12 5.14 -2.39
C SER A 206 -4.49 5.35 -3.01
N GLY A 207 -4.53 5.38 -4.34
CA GLY A 207 -5.77 5.30 -5.09
C GLY A 207 -6.02 3.89 -5.63
N ILE A 208 -7.20 3.73 -6.21
CA ILE A 208 -7.58 2.59 -7.03
C ILE A 208 -7.77 2.99 -8.48
N LEU A 209 -7.66 2.01 -9.37
CA LEU A 209 -7.97 2.21 -10.78
C LEU A 209 -9.44 2.58 -10.96
N ALA A 210 -9.72 3.49 -11.89
CA ALA A 210 -11.09 3.93 -12.18
C ALA A 210 -12.06 2.78 -12.50
N ILE A 211 -11.55 1.69 -13.10
CA ILE A 211 -12.35 0.49 -13.43
C ILE A 211 -13.13 -0.10 -12.23
N TYR A 212 -12.65 0.10 -11.00
CA TYR A 212 -13.39 -0.35 -9.82
C TYR A 212 -14.66 0.47 -9.54
N ASN A 213 -14.75 1.69 -10.07
CA ASN A 213 -15.92 2.54 -9.97
C ASN A 213 -16.86 2.42 -11.17
N ASP A 214 -16.45 1.67 -12.22
CA ASP A 214 -17.21 1.53 -13.44
C ASP A 214 -18.18 0.33 -13.34
N ASN A 215 -19.37 0.46 -13.93
CA ASN A 215 -20.36 -0.61 -14.04
C ASN A 215 -20.61 -1.35 -12.72
N VAL A 216 -20.76 -0.59 -11.62
CA VAL A 216 -21.09 -1.17 -10.30
C VAL A 216 -22.47 -1.81 -10.40
N VAL A 217 -22.57 -3.08 -9.99
CA VAL A 217 -23.83 -3.82 -10.02
C VAL A 217 -24.79 -3.28 -8.96
N GLU A 218 -26.08 -3.29 -9.26
CA GLU A 218 -27.11 -3.00 -8.26
C GLU A 218 -27.14 -4.12 -7.24
N ARG A 219 -27.13 -3.75 -5.94
CA ARG A 219 -27.09 -4.69 -4.82
C ARG A 219 -28.44 -4.83 -4.14
N SER A 220 -28.77 -6.06 -3.78
CA SER A 220 -29.78 -6.31 -2.75
C SER A 220 -29.15 -6.13 -1.37
N TYR A 221 -29.85 -5.43 -0.49
CA TYR A 221 -29.44 -5.23 0.91
C TYR A 221 -30.37 -5.96 1.88
N GLU A 222 -31.22 -6.87 1.38
CA GLU A 222 -32.22 -7.58 2.19
C GLU A 222 -31.57 -8.55 3.19
N GLU A 223 -30.45 -9.15 2.80
CA GLU A 223 -29.78 -10.17 3.60
C GLU A 223 -28.26 -9.94 3.60
N VAL A 224 -27.60 -10.48 4.62
CA VAL A 224 -26.14 -10.52 4.73
C VAL A 224 -25.74 -11.99 4.84
N ARG A 225 -25.24 -12.55 3.74
CA ARG A 225 -24.89 -13.98 3.66
C ARG A 225 -23.52 -14.23 3.05
N SER A 226 -22.93 -13.27 2.37
CA SER A 226 -21.68 -13.47 1.64
C SER A 226 -20.57 -12.54 2.11
N ALA A 227 -19.35 -13.09 2.18
CA ALA A 227 -18.15 -12.32 2.49
C ALA A 227 -16.99 -12.70 1.58
N ALA A 228 -16.18 -11.69 1.21
CA ALA A 228 -14.93 -11.87 0.52
C ALA A 228 -13.74 -11.50 1.40
N TYR A 229 -12.67 -12.24 1.21
CA TYR A 229 -11.31 -11.90 1.62
C TYR A 229 -10.42 -11.94 0.39
N VAL A 230 -9.60 -10.90 0.17
CA VAL A 230 -8.66 -10.85 -0.95
C VAL A 230 -7.27 -10.49 -0.45
N GLY A 231 -6.33 -11.42 -0.56
CA GLY A 231 -4.96 -11.19 -0.14
C GLY A 231 -4.20 -12.47 0.22
N THR A 232 -2.91 -12.33 0.54
CA THR A 232 -2.07 -13.45 0.96
C THR A 232 -2.59 -14.05 2.26
N LEU A 233 -2.77 -15.37 2.31
CA LEU A 233 -3.25 -16.10 3.48
C LEU A 233 -2.12 -16.36 4.48
N VAL A 234 -1.83 -15.33 5.30
CA VAL A 234 -0.75 -15.34 6.30
C VAL A 234 -1.29 -14.97 7.68
N GLN A 235 -0.64 -15.46 8.72
CA GLN A 235 -1.07 -15.31 10.12
C GLN A 235 -1.39 -13.86 10.52
N ARG A 236 -0.57 -12.88 10.13
CA ARG A 236 -0.79 -11.46 10.46
C ARG A 236 -2.07 -10.86 9.87
N LYS A 237 -2.70 -11.55 8.90
CA LYS A 237 -3.96 -11.14 8.27
C LYS A 237 -5.18 -11.89 8.82
N TYR A 238 -4.97 -12.79 9.75
CA TYR A 238 -5.99 -13.51 10.51
C TYR A 238 -7.11 -14.17 9.65
N PRO A 239 -6.79 -14.85 8.54
CA PRO A 239 -7.82 -15.39 7.66
C PRO A 239 -8.65 -16.50 8.34
N VAL A 240 -8.08 -17.27 9.27
CA VAL A 240 -8.81 -18.31 10.03
C VAL A 240 -9.90 -17.72 10.92
N THR A 241 -9.62 -16.56 11.53
CA THR A 241 -10.55 -15.83 12.40
C THR A 241 -11.89 -15.52 11.72
N LEU A 242 -11.87 -15.29 10.39
CA LEU A 242 -13.06 -14.97 9.62
C LEU A 242 -14.05 -16.15 9.59
N VAL A 243 -13.57 -17.39 9.45
CA VAL A 243 -14.42 -18.58 9.44
C VAL A 243 -15.20 -18.69 10.75
N THR A 244 -14.48 -18.56 11.88
CA THR A 244 -15.07 -18.64 13.21
C THR A 244 -16.10 -17.52 13.42
N ALA A 245 -15.76 -16.27 13.08
CA ALA A 245 -16.63 -15.11 13.28
C ALA A 245 -17.90 -15.18 12.39
N MET A 246 -17.77 -15.60 11.13
CA MET A 246 -18.91 -15.78 10.23
C MET A 246 -19.85 -16.88 10.78
N ASN A 247 -19.31 -18.03 11.19
CA ASN A 247 -20.11 -19.10 11.78
C ASN A 247 -20.81 -18.66 13.07
N ASN A 248 -20.13 -17.94 13.96
CA ASN A 248 -20.72 -17.45 15.20
C ASN A 248 -21.85 -16.45 14.97
N ALA A 249 -21.72 -15.55 13.97
CA ALA A 249 -22.69 -14.49 13.69
C ALA A 249 -23.88 -14.97 12.83
N LEU A 250 -23.64 -15.86 11.86
CA LEU A 250 -24.60 -16.22 10.83
C LEU A 250 -25.06 -17.70 10.92
N GLY A 251 -24.43 -18.50 11.79
CA GLY A 251 -24.65 -19.94 11.83
C GLY A 251 -24.06 -20.59 10.56
N LYS A 252 -24.82 -21.53 9.95
CA LYS A 252 -24.40 -22.19 8.72
C LYS A 252 -24.95 -21.55 7.44
N ASP A 253 -25.55 -20.37 7.53
CA ASP A 253 -26.15 -19.69 6.39
C ASP A 253 -25.25 -18.55 5.89
N PHE A 254 -24.08 -18.91 5.40
CA PHE A 254 -23.14 -17.96 4.80
C PHE A 254 -22.31 -18.59 3.69
N LEU A 255 -21.70 -17.72 2.87
CA LEU A 255 -20.66 -18.06 1.90
C LEU A 255 -19.45 -17.15 2.13
N LEU A 256 -18.29 -17.74 2.44
CA LEU A 256 -17.03 -17.03 2.62
C LEU A 256 -16.05 -17.44 1.52
N SER A 257 -15.60 -16.48 0.72
CA SER A 257 -14.67 -16.73 -0.39
C SER A 257 -13.33 -16.06 -0.15
N TYR A 258 -12.25 -16.84 -0.26
CA TYR A 258 -10.89 -16.39 -0.15
C TYR A 258 -10.22 -16.35 -1.52
N ALA A 259 -9.81 -15.17 -1.97
CA ALA A 259 -8.96 -14.99 -3.14
C ALA A 259 -7.53 -14.72 -2.68
N GLY A 260 -6.64 -15.68 -2.88
CA GLY A 260 -5.24 -15.63 -2.48
C GLY A 260 -4.68 -16.98 -2.07
N GLU A 261 -3.39 -17.00 -1.86
CA GLU A 261 -2.62 -18.17 -1.43
C GLU A 261 -1.78 -17.84 -0.20
N GLY A 262 -1.40 -18.85 0.57
CA GLY A 262 -0.50 -18.67 1.71
C GLY A 262 -0.48 -19.85 2.66
N GLN A 263 0.33 -19.71 3.70
CA GLN A 263 0.57 -20.78 4.68
C GLN A 263 -0.65 -21.11 5.55
N GLU A 264 -1.64 -20.23 5.63
CA GLU A 264 -2.85 -20.46 6.44
C GLU A 264 -3.94 -21.26 5.73
N GLN A 265 -3.73 -21.72 4.48
CA GLN A 265 -4.73 -22.50 3.75
C GLN A 265 -5.17 -23.77 4.49
N GLU A 266 -4.21 -24.52 5.03
CA GLU A 266 -4.53 -25.76 5.77
C GLU A 266 -5.19 -25.45 7.12
N SER A 267 -4.81 -24.36 7.77
CA SER A 267 -5.45 -23.89 9.01
C SER A 267 -6.91 -23.49 8.75
N ILE A 268 -7.19 -22.83 7.61
CA ILE A 268 -8.57 -22.50 7.21
C ILE A 268 -9.39 -23.77 7.00
N LYS A 269 -8.88 -24.76 6.25
CA LYS A 269 -9.57 -26.04 6.02
C LYS A 269 -9.86 -26.75 7.33
N ALA A 270 -8.86 -26.90 8.19
CA ALA A 270 -9.03 -27.55 9.48
C ALA A 270 -10.11 -26.86 10.34
N GLU A 271 -10.16 -25.52 10.32
CA GLU A 271 -11.18 -24.75 11.05
C GLU A 271 -12.58 -24.94 10.44
N THR A 272 -12.69 -25.00 9.11
CA THR A 272 -13.98 -25.23 8.44
C THR A 272 -14.52 -26.65 8.73
N GLU A 273 -13.64 -27.65 8.79
CA GLU A 273 -13.99 -29.01 9.16
C GLU A 273 -14.43 -29.09 10.64
N ARG A 274 -13.66 -28.47 11.54
CA ARG A 274 -13.97 -28.40 12.98
C ARG A 274 -15.34 -27.81 13.26
N LEU A 275 -15.74 -26.79 12.51
CA LEU A 275 -17.03 -26.10 12.65
C LEU A 275 -18.16 -26.76 11.82
N GLY A 276 -17.85 -27.71 10.93
CA GLY A 276 -18.82 -28.34 10.05
C GLY A 276 -19.40 -27.38 9.01
N VAL A 277 -18.55 -26.47 8.46
CA VAL A 277 -18.92 -25.44 7.48
C VAL A 277 -18.02 -25.48 6.23
N ALA A 278 -17.48 -26.63 5.89
CA ALA A 278 -16.59 -26.82 4.75
C ALA A 278 -17.25 -26.40 3.42
N ASP A 279 -18.54 -26.66 3.24
CA ASP A 279 -19.27 -26.26 2.04
C ASP A 279 -19.57 -24.78 1.93
N ASN A 280 -19.41 -24.03 3.04
CA ASN A 280 -19.64 -22.59 3.10
C ASN A 280 -18.38 -21.77 2.76
N VAL A 281 -17.22 -22.42 2.64
CA VAL A 281 -15.94 -21.74 2.47
C VAL A 281 -15.26 -22.13 1.16
N ARG A 282 -14.93 -21.14 0.34
CA ARG A 282 -14.28 -21.34 -0.95
C ARG A 282 -12.86 -20.78 -0.93
N LEU A 283 -11.87 -21.60 -1.23
CA LEU A 283 -10.48 -21.22 -1.44
C LEU A 283 -10.23 -21.14 -2.95
N LEU A 284 -10.25 -19.92 -3.51
CA LEU A 284 -10.18 -19.69 -4.95
C LEU A 284 -8.74 -19.68 -5.49
N GLY A 285 -7.73 -19.70 -4.57
CA GLY A 285 -6.35 -19.49 -4.98
C GLY A 285 -6.11 -18.06 -5.48
N ARG A 286 -5.06 -17.89 -6.27
CA ARG A 286 -4.77 -16.60 -6.89
C ARG A 286 -5.64 -16.42 -8.12
N ILE A 287 -6.43 -15.35 -8.13
CA ILE A 287 -7.33 -14.98 -9.23
C ILE A 287 -6.89 -13.66 -9.88
N GLU A 288 -7.33 -13.43 -11.11
CA GLU A 288 -7.05 -12.21 -11.86
C GLU A 288 -7.95 -11.05 -11.42
N ARG A 289 -7.55 -9.81 -11.75
CA ARG A 289 -8.25 -8.59 -11.31
C ARG A 289 -9.73 -8.57 -11.64
N ASN A 290 -10.10 -8.96 -12.85
CA ASN A 290 -11.52 -8.98 -13.26
C ASN A 290 -12.33 -9.99 -12.45
N GLU A 291 -11.71 -11.10 -12.04
CA GLU A 291 -12.34 -12.08 -11.16
C GLU A 291 -12.47 -11.54 -9.73
N VAL A 292 -11.52 -10.71 -9.27
CA VAL A 292 -11.63 -9.98 -7.98
C VAL A 292 -12.84 -9.03 -8.02
N ILE A 293 -13.01 -8.26 -9.09
CA ILE A 293 -14.19 -7.38 -9.25
C ILE A 293 -15.47 -8.22 -9.18
N SER A 294 -15.56 -9.32 -9.93
CA SER A 294 -16.72 -10.21 -9.93
C SER A 294 -16.98 -10.85 -8.58
N LEU A 295 -15.93 -11.15 -7.80
CA LEU A 295 -16.04 -11.67 -6.43
C LEU A 295 -16.62 -10.60 -5.50
N LEU A 296 -16.10 -9.38 -5.55
CA LEU A 296 -16.56 -8.26 -4.72
C LEU A 296 -18.03 -7.89 -5.06
N ASP A 297 -18.42 -7.94 -6.34
CA ASP A 297 -19.80 -7.69 -6.77
C ASP A 297 -20.81 -8.66 -6.15
N LYS A 298 -20.38 -9.90 -5.86
CA LYS A 298 -21.20 -10.97 -5.29
C LYS A 298 -21.11 -11.07 -3.78
N SER A 299 -20.33 -10.18 -3.12
CA SER A 299 -20.08 -10.27 -1.68
C SER A 299 -20.73 -9.11 -0.94
N ASP A 300 -21.54 -9.38 0.07
CA ASP A 300 -22.16 -8.36 0.93
C ASP A 300 -21.12 -7.67 1.79
N LEU A 301 -20.19 -8.45 2.34
CA LEU A 301 -19.12 -8.00 3.21
C LEU A 301 -17.75 -8.19 2.54
N PHE A 302 -16.85 -7.28 2.83
CA PHE A 302 -15.42 -7.48 2.66
C PHE A 302 -14.75 -7.43 4.03
N ILE A 303 -14.02 -8.48 4.40
CA ILE A 303 -13.45 -8.60 5.74
C ILE A 303 -11.97 -8.94 5.66
N MET A 304 -11.12 -8.06 6.21
CA MET A 304 -9.71 -8.35 6.44
C MET A 304 -9.21 -7.57 7.66
N ILE A 305 -9.06 -8.25 8.80
CA ILE A 305 -8.66 -7.63 10.08
C ILE A 305 -7.17 -7.84 10.35
N SER A 306 -6.33 -7.35 9.43
CA SER A 306 -4.88 -7.55 9.43
C SER A 306 -4.13 -6.67 10.43
N ARG A 307 -2.94 -7.15 10.84
CA ARG A 307 -1.94 -6.37 11.59
C ARG A 307 -0.78 -5.97 10.67
N ASN A 308 -0.19 -4.81 10.96
CA ASN A 308 0.91 -4.22 10.18
C ASN A 308 0.52 -4.01 8.70
N GLU A 309 -0.66 -3.49 8.46
CA GLU A 309 -1.11 -3.10 7.13
C GLU A 309 -0.74 -1.63 6.88
N THR A 310 -0.03 -1.36 5.79
CA THR A 310 0.39 0.01 5.46
C THR A 310 -0.76 0.86 4.94
N PHE A 311 -1.61 0.28 4.07
CA PHE A 311 -2.79 0.92 3.51
C PHE A 311 -3.89 -0.11 3.23
N GLY A 312 -3.64 -1.05 2.32
CA GLY A 312 -4.61 -2.09 1.97
C GLY A 312 -5.55 -1.65 0.84
N LEU A 313 -5.04 -1.54 -0.38
CA LEU A 313 -5.84 -1.15 -1.57
C LEU A 313 -7.13 -1.93 -1.74
N VAL A 314 -7.12 -3.19 -1.38
CA VAL A 314 -8.28 -4.08 -1.53
C VAL A 314 -9.51 -3.65 -0.71
N TYR A 315 -9.33 -2.97 0.42
CA TYR A 315 -10.46 -2.38 1.15
C TYR A 315 -11.15 -1.31 0.31
N LEU A 316 -10.35 -0.46 -0.34
CA LEU A 316 -10.88 0.59 -1.21
C LEU A 316 -11.53 0.02 -2.47
N GLU A 317 -10.95 -1.05 -3.03
CA GLU A 317 -11.54 -1.82 -4.15
C GLU A 317 -12.90 -2.40 -3.75
N ALA A 318 -13.01 -2.96 -2.55
CA ALA A 318 -14.26 -3.50 -2.02
C ALA A 318 -15.31 -2.40 -1.76
N MET A 319 -14.90 -1.27 -1.17
CA MET A 319 -15.76 -0.10 -0.98
C MET A 319 -16.30 0.43 -2.32
N ALA A 320 -15.45 0.51 -3.35
CA ALA A 320 -15.84 0.94 -4.69
C ALA A 320 -16.90 0.02 -5.33
N ARG A 321 -16.88 -1.27 -4.98
CA ARG A 321 -17.87 -2.25 -5.44
C ARG A 321 -19.08 -2.36 -4.51
N GLY A 322 -19.18 -1.50 -3.48
CA GLY A 322 -20.32 -1.41 -2.56
C GLY A 322 -20.37 -2.50 -1.48
N CYS A 323 -19.26 -3.23 -1.22
CA CYS A 323 -19.19 -4.11 -0.07
C CYS A 323 -19.21 -3.30 1.24
N ILE A 324 -19.93 -3.76 2.26
CA ILE A 324 -19.74 -3.25 3.63
C ILE A 324 -18.39 -3.78 4.12
N THR A 325 -17.43 -2.87 4.28
CA THR A 325 -16.04 -3.21 4.52
C THR A 325 -15.72 -3.20 6.01
N ILE A 326 -15.08 -4.27 6.51
CA ILE A 326 -14.58 -4.37 7.89
C ILE A 326 -13.05 -4.43 7.84
N ALA A 327 -12.38 -3.41 8.40
CA ALA A 327 -10.94 -3.29 8.46
C ALA A 327 -10.43 -3.27 9.90
N SER A 328 -9.11 -3.30 10.09
CA SER A 328 -8.53 -3.19 11.42
C SER A 328 -8.41 -1.75 11.90
N ARG A 329 -8.79 -1.52 13.16
CA ARG A 329 -8.51 -0.29 13.91
C ARG A 329 -7.00 -0.15 14.13
N ASP A 330 -6.48 1.08 14.11
CA ASP A 330 -5.06 1.44 14.27
C ASP A 330 -4.11 0.85 13.22
N GLU A 331 -4.65 0.44 12.06
CA GLU A 331 -3.92 -0.11 10.92
C GLU A 331 -4.11 0.77 9.66
N GLY A 332 -3.62 0.31 8.52
CA GLY A 332 -3.51 1.13 7.32
C GLY A 332 -4.78 1.82 6.80
N PHE A 333 -5.94 1.27 7.08
CA PHE A 333 -7.22 1.79 6.59
C PHE A 333 -8.04 2.57 7.65
N ASP A 334 -7.55 2.62 8.88
CA ASP A 334 -8.07 3.49 9.92
C ASP A 334 -7.82 4.97 9.56
N GLY A 335 -8.87 5.79 9.60
CA GLY A 335 -8.87 7.18 9.14
C GLY A 335 -9.40 7.35 7.71
N ILE A 336 -9.69 6.25 6.98
CA ILE A 336 -10.50 6.24 5.75
C ILE A 336 -11.89 5.67 6.07
N ILE A 337 -11.94 4.59 6.86
CA ILE A 337 -13.20 4.13 7.42
C ILE A 337 -13.54 5.01 8.64
N GLU A 338 -14.73 5.59 8.58
CA GLU A 338 -15.45 6.17 9.68
C GLU A 338 -16.45 5.13 10.19
N ASP A 339 -16.19 4.61 11.42
CA ASP A 339 -16.89 3.45 11.98
C ASP A 339 -18.40 3.63 12.02
N GLY A 340 -19.14 2.72 11.39
CA GLY A 340 -20.60 2.76 11.27
C GLY A 340 -21.14 3.73 10.20
N THR A 341 -20.29 4.52 9.55
CA THR A 341 -20.68 5.50 8.52
C THR A 341 -20.45 4.97 7.11
N ASN A 342 -19.21 4.53 6.79
CA ASN A 342 -18.82 4.02 5.48
C ASN A 342 -18.14 2.64 5.55
N GLY A 343 -18.18 2.00 6.72
CA GLY A 343 -17.59 0.69 7.01
C GLY A 343 -17.48 0.47 8.51
N PHE A 344 -16.71 -0.53 8.92
CA PHE A 344 -16.51 -0.85 10.33
C PHE A 344 -15.05 -1.10 10.65
N LEU A 345 -14.67 -0.77 11.89
CA LEU A 345 -13.34 -0.98 12.43
C LEU A 345 -13.37 -2.03 13.55
N CYS A 346 -12.53 -3.05 13.42
CA CYS A 346 -12.37 -4.16 14.35
C CYS A 346 -10.93 -4.22 14.85
N LYS A 347 -10.73 -4.63 16.08
CA LYS A 347 -9.38 -4.92 16.56
C LYS A 347 -8.77 -6.09 15.79
N ALA A 348 -7.52 -5.95 15.36
CA ALA A 348 -6.84 -6.95 14.54
C ALA A 348 -6.82 -8.34 15.21
N GLY A 349 -7.43 -9.32 14.54
CA GLY A 349 -7.50 -10.72 15.00
C GLY A 349 -8.50 -11.01 16.11
N ASP A 350 -9.35 -10.07 16.49
CA ASP A 350 -10.35 -10.25 17.56
C ASP A 350 -11.62 -10.91 17.00
N VAL A 351 -11.81 -12.20 17.33
CA VAL A 351 -12.96 -12.99 16.88
C VAL A 351 -14.28 -12.49 17.46
N GLU A 352 -14.28 -12.11 18.74
CA GLU A 352 -15.49 -11.72 19.46
C GLU A 352 -16.01 -10.38 18.95
N GLU A 353 -15.12 -9.39 18.80
CA GLU A 353 -15.48 -8.09 18.26
C GLU A 353 -15.94 -8.22 16.79
N LEU A 354 -15.24 -9.02 15.97
CA LEU A 354 -15.65 -9.28 14.58
C LEU A 354 -17.03 -9.95 14.51
N THR A 355 -17.30 -10.94 15.37
CA THR A 355 -18.61 -11.59 15.48
C THR A 355 -19.71 -10.60 15.83
N ALA A 356 -19.44 -9.71 16.79
CA ALA A 356 -20.39 -8.68 17.20
C ALA A 356 -20.69 -7.68 16.06
N ILE A 357 -19.67 -7.26 15.31
CA ILE A 357 -19.82 -6.37 14.15
C ILE A 357 -20.67 -7.04 13.05
N ILE A 358 -20.37 -8.27 12.69
CA ILE A 358 -21.14 -9.03 11.66
C ILE A 358 -22.59 -9.18 12.10
N SER A 359 -22.84 -9.55 13.37
CA SER A 359 -24.18 -9.66 13.95
C SER A 359 -24.93 -8.34 13.93
N LYS A 360 -24.24 -7.23 14.25
CA LYS A 360 -24.80 -5.87 14.15
C LYS A 360 -25.22 -5.53 12.73
N ILE A 361 -24.36 -5.80 11.73
CA ILE A 361 -24.68 -5.56 10.31
C ILE A 361 -25.87 -6.40 9.86
N LYS A 362 -25.94 -7.68 10.29
CA LYS A 362 -27.08 -8.57 10.02
C LYS A 362 -28.39 -8.02 10.55
N ALA A 363 -28.37 -7.44 11.75
CA ALA A 363 -29.55 -6.87 12.42
C ALA A 363 -29.99 -5.50 11.87
N MET A 364 -29.15 -4.81 11.07
CA MET A 364 -29.51 -3.54 10.45
C MET A 364 -30.64 -3.70 9.43
N SER A 365 -31.41 -2.66 9.22
CA SER A 365 -32.38 -2.57 8.13
C SER A 365 -31.68 -2.53 6.76
N PRO A 366 -32.35 -2.96 5.68
CA PRO A 366 -31.82 -2.78 4.31
C PRO A 366 -31.41 -1.34 3.98
N ALA A 367 -32.15 -0.35 4.48
CA ALA A 367 -31.87 1.05 4.26
C ALA A 367 -30.56 1.51 4.96
N GLU A 368 -30.28 1.03 6.16
CA GLU A 368 -29.04 1.33 6.87
C GLU A 368 -27.83 0.70 6.17
N ARG A 369 -27.94 -0.57 5.75
CA ARG A 369 -26.89 -1.26 4.99
C ARG A 369 -26.61 -0.54 3.67
N ARG A 370 -27.66 -0.14 2.94
CA ARG A 370 -27.55 0.64 1.71
C ARG A 370 -26.79 1.93 1.94
N ARG A 371 -27.16 2.71 2.96
CA ARG A 371 -26.50 3.99 3.27
C ARG A 371 -25.01 3.81 3.55
N ILE A 372 -24.60 2.79 4.32
CA ILE A 372 -23.17 2.50 4.58
C ILE A 372 -22.44 2.15 3.29
N SER A 373 -23.04 1.32 2.44
CA SER A 373 -22.48 0.96 1.14
C SER A 373 -22.34 2.17 0.21
N GLU A 374 -23.33 3.02 0.12
CA GLU A 374 -23.30 4.25 -0.70
C GLU A 374 -22.22 5.22 -0.21
N ASN A 375 -22.08 5.41 1.11
CA ASN A 375 -21.01 6.19 1.70
C ASN A 375 -19.62 5.59 1.41
N ALA A 376 -19.49 4.26 1.46
CA ALA A 376 -18.27 3.56 1.09
C ALA A 376 -17.89 3.83 -0.37
N MET A 377 -18.85 3.71 -1.29
CA MET A 377 -18.63 4.01 -2.71
C MET A 377 -18.26 5.48 -2.95
N ALA A 378 -18.89 6.41 -2.25
CA ALA A 378 -18.56 7.83 -2.32
C ALA A 378 -17.11 8.08 -1.87
N THR A 379 -16.69 7.49 -0.75
CA THR A 379 -15.29 7.54 -0.27
C THR A 379 -14.32 6.98 -1.30
N ALA A 380 -14.62 5.85 -1.93
CA ALA A 380 -13.76 5.24 -2.94
C ALA A 380 -13.62 6.10 -4.20
N LYS A 381 -14.69 6.79 -4.64
CA LYS A 381 -14.65 7.73 -5.77
C LYS A 381 -13.72 8.92 -5.53
N GLU A 382 -13.49 9.29 -4.26
CA GLU A 382 -12.53 10.35 -3.90
C GLU A 382 -11.07 9.84 -3.86
N LEU A 383 -10.84 8.55 -3.86
CA LEU A 383 -9.52 7.93 -3.75
C LEU A 383 -9.16 7.12 -5.01
N THR A 384 -9.37 7.70 -6.19
CA THR A 384 -8.84 7.15 -7.45
C THR A 384 -7.36 7.50 -7.61
N ASP A 385 -6.61 6.70 -8.40
CA ASP A 385 -5.18 6.95 -8.68
C ASP A 385 -4.94 8.38 -9.17
N GLU A 386 -5.80 8.92 -10.04
CA GLU A 386 -5.71 10.28 -10.55
C GLU A 386 -5.86 11.33 -9.44
N LYS A 387 -6.92 11.21 -8.61
CA LYS A 387 -7.21 12.19 -7.55
C LYS A 387 -6.13 12.19 -6.46
N VAL A 388 -5.68 11.00 -6.02
CA VAL A 388 -4.63 10.93 -5.00
C VAL A 388 -3.28 11.39 -5.53
N ALA A 389 -2.96 11.12 -6.79
CA ALA A 389 -1.73 11.62 -7.42
C ALA A 389 -1.75 13.15 -7.53
N LYS A 390 -2.92 13.72 -7.89
CA LYS A 390 -3.10 15.18 -7.92
C LYS A 390 -2.92 15.80 -6.53
N ARG A 391 -3.59 15.29 -5.50
CA ARG A 391 -3.44 15.79 -4.11
C ARG A 391 -2.00 15.70 -3.63
N TYR A 392 -1.30 14.61 -3.95
CA TYR A 392 0.10 14.46 -3.61
C TYR A 392 0.95 15.51 -4.33
N LEU A 393 0.72 15.73 -5.62
CA LEU A 393 1.43 16.74 -6.39
C LEU A 393 1.16 18.15 -5.85
N ASP A 394 -0.08 18.50 -5.58
CA ASP A 394 -0.48 19.80 -5.03
C ASP A 394 0.25 20.07 -3.70
N ALA A 395 0.36 19.07 -2.83
CA ALA A 395 1.16 19.16 -1.61
C ALA A 395 2.66 19.38 -1.91
N LEU A 396 3.23 18.65 -2.88
CA LEU A 396 4.65 18.79 -3.26
C LEU A 396 4.99 20.20 -3.75
N ILE A 397 4.13 20.79 -4.57
CA ILE A 397 4.38 22.11 -5.17
C ILE A 397 3.91 23.28 -4.30
N GLY A 398 3.28 22.97 -3.14
CA GLY A 398 2.85 23.98 -2.15
C GLY A 398 1.54 24.68 -2.49
N LEU A 399 0.71 24.11 -3.36
CA LEU A 399 -0.68 24.52 -3.55
C LEU A 399 -1.53 24.01 -2.37
N PRO A 400 -2.56 24.77 -1.90
CA PRO A 400 -3.51 24.24 -0.95
C PRO A 400 -4.17 22.98 -1.52
N ALA A 401 -4.38 21.97 -0.70
CA ALA A 401 -5.12 20.79 -1.13
C ALA A 401 -6.51 21.23 -1.61
N SER A 402 -6.91 20.80 -2.81
CA SER A 402 -8.25 21.07 -3.33
C SER A 402 -9.26 20.31 -2.46
N GLY A 403 -9.86 20.99 -1.49
CA GLY A 403 -10.81 20.41 -0.54
C GLY A 403 -10.74 20.96 0.89
N ASP A 404 -9.69 21.72 1.23
CA ASP A 404 -9.60 22.45 2.51
C ASP A 404 -10.10 23.92 2.31
N GLU A 405 -11.29 24.08 1.73
CA GLU A 405 -12.05 25.31 1.91
C GLU A 405 -12.83 25.16 3.21
N GLU A 406 -12.44 25.98 4.13
CA GLU A 406 -12.90 26.26 5.49
C GLU A 406 -14.35 25.83 5.82
N GLU A 407 -14.50 25.12 6.94
CA GLU A 407 -15.57 25.39 7.89
C GLU A 407 -15.06 26.21 9.08
#